data_12b8a4f18ce8e9684b1dd8facbf102cf
#
_entry.id   12b8a4f18ce8e9684b1dd8facbf102cf
#
_cell.length_a   1.000
_cell.length_b   1.000
_cell.length_c   1.000
_cell.angle_alpha   90.00
_cell.angle_beta   90.00
_cell.angle_gamma   90.00
#
_symmetry.space_group_name_H-M   'P 1'
#
loop_
_entity.id
_entity.type
_entity.pdbx_description
1 polymer ?
#
loop_
_entity_poly.entity_id
_entity_poly.type
_entity_poly.pdbx_seq_one_letter_code
_entity_poly.pdbx_strand_id
1 'polypeptide(L)'
;MRINHPGRWAATITLCTSGMIGFSAVARADFLSDSKANLELRNLYFNRDFRQEGGSAASGQSKAAEWGQGFTLRAESGYTEGTVGLGVDAIGMFGMKLDSSEDRAGTGLFPGDGHGGSQDNYSKLGLTAKVRASKSTLKVGTLIFRNQMLLSPDGRLLPQMFKGGMLESREIDGLTLQGAKITNAMSSPSGHWEKLVANRFGGQGDSFAFYGGDYALNKQTTLGLHYGKLEGVYQQYVANAGNVVQLNETDSIKSEIRFAKSTEDGNYRAIDNKAFGAMVTYRSGGHSLGAGYQKMNGDDPFPYVANSDPYLLNFVMINDFANINEKSWQARYDYDFAAAGIPGLSLMARYVTGDDVQLANGKNGGEWERDTDIAYAFQGGPLKNLSLRLRNATVRSSFGNDLDENRLIIQYTIPLI
;
A
#
# COMPACT_ATOMS: atom_id res chain seq x y z
N MET A 1 -47.43 -16.20 21.22
CA MET A 1 -46.12 -16.52 21.79
C MET A 1 -45.13 -15.48 21.25
N ARG A 2 -44.74 -14.49 22.05
CA ARG A 2 -43.88 -13.37 21.62
C ARG A 2 -42.43 -13.79 21.82
N ILE A 3 -41.64 -13.74 20.77
CA ILE A 3 -40.21 -13.99 20.84
C ILE A 3 -39.50 -12.64 21.00
N ASN A 4 -38.81 -12.47 22.12
CA ASN A 4 -38.03 -11.29 22.49
C ASN A 4 -36.78 -11.18 21.64
N HIS A 5 -36.51 -9.97 21.12
CA HIS A 5 -35.24 -9.60 20.53
C HIS A 5 -34.15 -9.42 21.61
N PRO A 6 -32.90 -9.90 21.41
CA PRO A 6 -31.82 -9.61 22.34
C PRO A 6 -31.30 -8.18 22.13
N GLY A 7 -31.08 -7.52 23.25
CA GLY A 7 -30.72 -6.12 23.37
C GLY A 7 -29.36 -5.77 22.70
N ARG A 8 -29.36 -4.58 22.11
CA ARG A 8 -28.16 -3.88 21.64
C ARG A 8 -27.31 -3.47 22.85
N TRP A 9 -26.13 -4.05 22.99
CA TRP A 9 -25.11 -3.55 23.91
C TRP A 9 -24.40 -2.37 23.22
N ALA A 10 -24.80 -1.15 23.57
CA ALA A 10 -24.04 0.06 23.25
C ALA A 10 -22.90 0.18 24.28
N ALA A 11 -21.69 -0.10 23.86
CA ALA A 11 -20.50 0.23 24.63
C ALA A 11 -20.30 1.75 24.58
N THR A 12 -20.66 2.44 25.66
CA THR A 12 -20.42 3.87 25.83
C THR A 12 -18.93 4.10 26.09
N ILE A 13 -18.20 4.52 25.09
CA ILE A 13 -16.81 4.99 25.26
C ILE A 13 -16.90 6.39 25.83
N THR A 14 -16.63 6.53 27.13
CA THR A 14 -16.51 7.83 27.79
C THR A 14 -15.20 8.49 27.37
N LEU A 15 -15.24 9.40 26.41
CA LEU A 15 -14.12 10.28 26.08
C LEU A 15 -13.95 11.28 27.23
N CYS A 16 -12.76 11.27 27.86
CA CYS A 16 -12.38 12.29 28.85
C CYS A 16 -12.37 13.67 28.20
N THR A 17 -13.38 14.47 28.50
CA THR A 17 -13.52 15.87 28.06
C THR A 17 -12.88 16.82 29.09
N SER A 18 -11.61 17.12 28.93
CA SER A 18 -11.02 18.29 29.58
C SER A 18 -10.20 19.07 28.53
N GLY A 19 -10.80 20.18 28.04
CA GLY A 19 -10.14 21.13 27.14
C GLY A 19 -10.90 21.43 25.85
N MET A 20 -12.23 21.62 25.88
CA MET A 20 -12.99 22.11 24.71
C MET A 20 -13.15 23.63 24.80
N ILE A 21 -12.46 24.35 23.92
CA ILE A 21 -12.81 25.70 23.48
C ILE A 21 -14.23 25.65 22.91
N GLY A 22 -15.12 26.56 23.35
CA GLY A 22 -16.54 26.52 23.07
C GLY A 22 -16.90 26.53 21.58
N PHE A 23 -17.20 25.35 21.03
CA PHE A 23 -17.87 25.19 19.75
C PHE A 23 -19.38 25.37 19.93
N SER A 24 -20.06 26.08 19.01
CA SER A 24 -21.50 26.23 18.99
C SER A 24 -22.21 24.87 18.89
N ALA A 25 -23.41 24.74 19.44
CA ALA A 25 -24.15 23.46 19.45
C ALA A 25 -24.48 22.93 18.04
N VAL A 26 -24.65 23.81 17.04
CA VAL A 26 -24.90 23.47 15.63
C VAL A 26 -23.65 22.87 14.99
N ALA A 27 -22.47 23.45 15.19
CA ALA A 27 -21.20 22.89 14.69
C ALA A 27 -20.88 21.48 15.26
N ARG A 28 -21.46 21.14 16.41
CA ARG A 28 -21.33 19.79 16.99
C ARG A 28 -22.19 18.74 16.28
N ALA A 29 -23.34 19.09 15.74
CA ALA A 29 -24.25 18.14 15.09
C ALA A 29 -23.61 17.57 13.81
N ASP A 30 -23.12 18.41 12.92
CA ASP A 30 -22.51 17.98 11.65
C ASP A 30 -21.16 17.31 11.85
N PHE A 31 -20.34 17.80 12.80
CA PHE A 31 -19.09 17.16 13.17
C PHE A 31 -19.28 15.70 13.60
N LEU A 32 -20.34 15.40 14.36
CA LEU A 32 -20.65 14.05 14.85
C LEU A 32 -21.47 13.24 13.85
N SER A 33 -22.43 13.86 13.16
CA SER A 33 -23.32 13.15 12.22
C SER A 33 -22.59 12.64 10.99
N ASP A 34 -21.56 13.35 10.53
CA ASP A 34 -20.71 12.98 9.41
C ASP A 34 -19.50 12.11 9.82
N SER A 35 -19.38 11.81 11.11
CA SER A 35 -18.30 10.96 11.60
C SER A 35 -18.53 9.51 11.21
N LYS A 36 -17.43 8.80 10.96
CA LYS A 36 -17.42 7.38 10.63
C LYS A 36 -16.42 6.67 11.53
N ALA A 37 -16.80 5.50 11.99
CA ALA A 37 -15.87 4.60 12.67
C ALA A 37 -16.08 3.18 12.19
N ASN A 38 -14.98 2.47 12.00
CA ASN A 38 -14.98 1.07 11.66
C ASN A 38 -13.87 0.31 12.39
N LEU A 39 -14.15 -0.96 12.66
CA LEU A 39 -13.19 -1.92 13.18
C LEU A 39 -12.94 -2.97 12.11
N GLU A 40 -11.72 -3.03 11.59
CA GLU A 40 -11.25 -4.07 10.69
C GLU A 40 -10.57 -5.18 11.50
N LEU A 41 -11.00 -6.40 11.28
CA LEU A 41 -10.39 -7.63 11.78
C LEU A 41 -9.68 -8.30 10.61
N ARG A 42 -8.36 -8.56 10.73
CA ARG A 42 -7.57 -9.23 9.69
C ARG A 42 -6.86 -10.43 10.28
N ASN A 43 -7.28 -11.62 9.90
CA ASN A 43 -6.58 -12.85 10.18
C ASN A 43 -5.68 -13.18 8.98
N LEU A 44 -4.40 -13.37 9.21
CA LEU A 44 -3.43 -13.60 8.14
C LEU A 44 -2.47 -14.73 8.51
N TYR A 45 -2.56 -15.82 7.77
CA TYR A 45 -1.54 -16.85 7.72
C TYR A 45 -0.59 -16.57 6.55
N PHE A 46 0.70 -16.54 6.82
CA PHE A 46 1.75 -16.22 5.87
C PHE A 46 2.82 -17.30 5.91
N ASN A 47 3.07 -17.94 4.79
CA ASN A 47 4.07 -18.98 4.63
C ASN A 47 4.99 -18.67 3.46
N ARG A 48 6.28 -18.80 3.65
CA ARG A 48 7.32 -18.65 2.65
C ARG A 48 8.26 -19.85 2.76
N ASP A 49 8.45 -20.57 1.66
CA ASP A 49 9.24 -21.77 1.55
C ASP A 49 10.42 -21.50 0.60
N PHE A 50 11.64 -21.52 1.12
CA PHE A 50 12.86 -21.24 0.38
C PHE A 50 13.34 -22.52 -0.31
N ARG A 51 13.51 -22.46 -1.64
CA ARG A 51 13.75 -23.61 -2.50
C ARG A 51 15.21 -23.87 -2.84
N GLN A 52 16.09 -22.88 -2.64
CA GLN A 52 17.50 -23.06 -2.87
C GLN A 52 18.15 -23.91 -1.77
N GLU A 53 19.24 -24.59 -2.13
CA GLU A 53 20.09 -25.30 -1.18
C GLU A 53 20.64 -24.32 -0.12
N GLY A 54 20.62 -24.74 1.15
CA GLY A 54 21.04 -23.90 2.27
C GLY A 54 19.99 -22.90 2.76
N GLY A 55 18.78 -22.89 2.17
CA GLY A 55 17.68 -22.03 2.61
C GLY A 55 17.84 -20.58 2.22
N SER A 56 17.19 -19.65 2.93
CA SER A 56 17.22 -18.22 2.69
C SER A 56 18.65 -17.66 2.69
N ALA A 57 19.01 -16.84 1.71
CA ALA A 57 20.34 -16.21 1.63
C ALA A 57 20.67 -15.33 2.86
N ALA A 58 19.66 -14.80 3.55
CA ALA A 58 19.85 -13.93 4.70
C ALA A 58 20.00 -14.68 6.03
N SER A 59 19.31 -15.81 6.21
CA SER A 59 19.19 -16.48 7.51
C SER A 59 19.51 -17.98 7.46
N GLY A 60 19.62 -18.59 6.29
CA GLY A 60 19.75 -20.04 6.12
C GLY A 60 18.48 -20.83 6.46
N GLN A 61 17.37 -20.16 6.75
CA GLN A 61 16.09 -20.82 7.03
C GLN A 61 15.53 -21.46 5.75
N SER A 62 15.02 -22.68 5.86
CA SER A 62 14.30 -23.33 4.77
C SER A 62 12.85 -22.79 4.63
N LYS A 63 12.32 -22.18 5.70
CA LYS A 63 10.92 -21.74 5.77
C LYS A 63 10.76 -20.54 6.69
N ALA A 64 9.87 -19.60 6.32
CA ALA A 64 9.33 -18.60 7.24
C ALA A 64 7.80 -18.71 7.23
N ALA A 65 7.19 -18.95 8.40
CA ALA A 65 5.74 -19.14 8.50
C ALA A 65 5.22 -18.58 9.81
N GLU A 66 4.26 -17.66 9.71
CA GLU A 66 3.65 -16.98 10.86
C GLU A 66 2.16 -16.81 10.65
N TRP A 67 1.43 -16.83 11.74
CA TRP A 67 -0.01 -16.60 11.75
C TRP A 67 -0.36 -15.50 12.74
N GLY A 68 -1.18 -14.54 12.34
CA GLY A 68 -1.52 -13.40 13.14
C GLY A 68 -2.95 -12.92 13.01
N GLN A 69 -3.39 -12.23 14.06
CA GLN A 69 -4.64 -11.50 14.10
C GLN A 69 -4.36 -10.01 14.25
N GLY A 70 -4.82 -9.21 13.30
CA GLY A 70 -4.79 -7.75 13.32
C GLY A 70 -6.16 -7.18 13.65
N PHE A 71 -6.15 -6.03 14.35
CA PHE A 71 -7.30 -5.20 14.65
C PHE A 71 -6.94 -3.78 14.25
N THR A 72 -7.77 -3.14 13.44
CA THR A 72 -7.58 -1.73 13.05
C THR A 72 -8.86 -0.97 13.29
N LEU A 73 -8.86 -0.11 14.29
CA LEU A 73 -9.93 0.86 14.55
C LEU A 73 -9.60 2.15 13.80
N ARG A 74 -10.49 2.59 12.93
CA ARG A 74 -10.43 3.90 12.27
C ARG A 74 -11.63 4.73 12.70
N ALA A 75 -11.38 5.94 13.14
CA ALA A 75 -12.40 6.93 13.45
C ALA A 75 -12.08 8.22 12.69
N GLU A 76 -13.00 8.68 11.88
CA GLU A 76 -12.89 9.89 11.08
C GLU A 76 -14.02 10.83 11.48
N SER A 77 -13.71 12.03 11.99
CA SER A 77 -14.74 13.02 12.27
C SER A 77 -15.31 13.62 10.98
N GLY A 78 -16.50 14.21 11.04
CA GLY A 78 -16.91 15.23 10.11
C GLY A 78 -16.02 16.48 10.20
N TYR A 79 -16.47 17.55 9.55
CA TYR A 79 -15.85 18.87 9.67
C TYR A 79 -16.80 19.82 10.40
N THR A 80 -16.23 20.78 11.13
CA THR A 80 -17.03 21.90 11.66
C THR A 80 -17.62 22.71 10.50
N GLU A 81 -18.77 23.33 10.73
CA GLU A 81 -19.37 24.26 9.79
C GLU A 81 -18.53 25.53 9.60
N GLY A 82 -18.78 26.24 8.49
CA GLY A 82 -18.14 27.51 8.15
C GLY A 82 -17.25 27.41 6.92
N THR A 83 -16.67 28.56 6.55
CA THR A 83 -15.77 28.66 5.39
C THR A 83 -14.51 27.81 5.54
N VAL A 84 -14.10 27.58 6.77
CA VAL A 84 -12.99 26.70 7.16
C VAL A 84 -13.54 25.63 8.12
N GLY A 85 -13.54 24.40 7.66
CA GLY A 85 -13.96 23.25 8.46
C GLY A 85 -12.75 22.60 9.16
N LEU A 86 -12.91 22.27 10.42
CA LEU A 86 -11.90 21.57 11.25
C LEU A 86 -12.38 20.15 11.54
N GLY A 87 -11.48 19.18 11.56
CA GLY A 87 -11.77 17.81 11.90
C GLY A 87 -10.55 17.10 12.49
N VAL A 88 -10.79 15.89 13.00
CA VAL A 88 -9.76 15.02 13.57
C VAL A 88 -10.03 13.58 13.22
N ASP A 89 -9.01 12.85 12.80
CA ASP A 89 -9.08 11.41 12.57
C ASP A 89 -8.18 10.70 13.59
N ALA A 90 -8.58 9.49 13.97
CA ALA A 90 -7.81 8.63 14.86
C ALA A 90 -7.70 7.23 14.26
N ILE A 91 -6.55 6.61 14.43
CA ILE A 91 -6.32 5.22 14.06
C ILE A 91 -5.61 4.50 15.21
N GLY A 92 -6.19 3.37 15.63
CA GLY A 92 -5.59 2.47 16.60
C GLY A 92 -5.45 1.09 15.97
N MET A 93 -4.27 0.48 16.11
CA MET A 93 -4.00 -0.85 15.55
C MET A 93 -3.37 -1.74 16.61
N PHE A 94 -3.71 -3.02 16.56
CA PHE A 94 -3.13 -4.05 17.41
C PHE A 94 -2.93 -5.33 16.60
N GLY A 95 -1.72 -5.87 16.63
CA GLY A 95 -1.35 -7.14 16.01
C GLY A 95 -1.00 -8.15 17.09
N MET A 96 -1.56 -9.35 16.99
CA MET A 96 -1.35 -10.44 17.92
C MET A 96 -0.87 -11.68 17.17
N LYS A 97 0.21 -12.29 17.64
CA LYS A 97 0.74 -13.54 17.14
C LYS A 97 -0.15 -14.70 17.59
N LEU A 98 -0.58 -15.52 16.64
CA LEU A 98 -1.32 -16.75 16.90
C LEU A 98 -0.41 -17.98 16.83
N ASP A 99 0.55 -17.97 15.88
CA ASP A 99 1.57 -19.01 15.74
C ASP A 99 2.84 -18.46 15.08
N SER A 100 3.98 -18.78 15.63
CA SER A 100 5.34 -18.59 15.10
C SER A 100 6.35 -19.31 16.02
N SER A 101 7.57 -19.49 15.54
CA SER A 101 8.72 -19.99 16.32
C SER A 101 10.00 -19.38 15.75
N GLU A 102 11.11 -19.45 16.48
CA GLU A 102 12.39 -18.86 16.09
C GLU A 102 12.89 -19.40 14.73
N ASP A 103 12.66 -20.70 14.46
CA ASP A 103 13.03 -21.35 13.20
C ASP A 103 12.14 -20.96 12.01
N ARG A 104 11.00 -20.27 12.23
CA ARG A 104 10.02 -19.90 11.21
C ARG A 104 9.66 -18.41 11.18
N ALA A 105 10.24 -17.60 12.06
CA ALA A 105 10.01 -16.15 12.10
C ALA A 105 10.53 -15.45 10.84
N GLY A 106 10.21 -14.16 10.68
CA GLY A 106 10.78 -13.33 9.62
C GLY A 106 9.92 -13.14 8.38
N THR A 107 8.62 -13.43 8.43
CA THR A 107 7.67 -13.12 7.35
C THR A 107 7.41 -11.61 7.20
N GLY A 108 7.74 -10.82 8.21
CA GLY A 108 7.40 -9.40 8.31
C GLY A 108 5.96 -9.15 8.76
N LEU A 109 5.29 -10.11 9.41
CA LEU A 109 4.02 -9.89 10.08
C LEU A 109 4.20 -9.22 11.44
N PHE A 110 5.29 -9.58 12.15
CA PHE A 110 5.58 -9.12 13.51
C PHE A 110 6.96 -8.45 13.60
N PRO A 111 7.16 -7.56 14.57
CA PRO A 111 8.51 -7.12 14.93
C PRO A 111 9.34 -8.31 15.42
N GLY A 112 10.65 -8.27 15.18
CA GLY A 112 11.58 -9.24 15.80
C GLY A 112 11.67 -9.05 17.31
N ASP A 113 11.87 -10.13 18.05
CA ASP A 113 12.03 -10.11 19.51
C ASP A 113 13.48 -9.87 19.99
N GLY A 114 14.42 -9.79 19.03
CA GLY A 114 15.86 -9.64 19.29
C GLY A 114 16.59 -10.94 19.55
N HIS A 115 15.92 -12.08 19.57
CA HIS A 115 16.47 -13.41 19.82
C HIS A 115 16.29 -14.38 18.64
N GLY A 116 15.84 -13.86 17.48
CA GLY A 116 15.59 -14.64 16.27
C GLY A 116 14.11 -14.96 16.06
N GLY A 117 13.26 -14.76 17.03
CA GLY A 117 11.83 -14.96 16.97
C GLY A 117 11.06 -13.68 16.70
N SER A 118 9.75 -13.75 16.85
CA SER A 118 8.80 -12.65 16.66
C SER A 118 8.10 -12.29 17.97
N GLN A 119 7.89 -10.99 18.21
CA GLN A 119 7.14 -10.50 19.36
C GLN A 119 5.71 -11.04 19.35
N ASP A 120 5.14 -11.28 20.56
CA ASP A 120 3.78 -11.80 20.71
C ASP A 120 2.70 -10.84 20.27
N ASN A 121 2.96 -9.55 20.40
CA ASN A 121 2.05 -8.49 19.99
C ASN A 121 2.79 -7.18 19.75
N TYR A 122 2.11 -6.27 19.05
CA TYR A 122 2.56 -4.89 18.85
C TYR A 122 1.34 -4.00 18.55
N SER A 123 1.48 -2.70 18.80
CA SER A 123 0.41 -1.76 18.61
C SER A 123 0.89 -0.48 17.92
N LYS A 124 -0.05 0.21 17.28
CA LYS A 124 0.15 1.51 16.65
C LYS A 124 -0.97 2.44 17.02
N LEU A 125 -0.65 3.70 17.26
CA LEU A 125 -1.64 4.76 17.49
C LEU A 125 -1.29 5.98 16.65
N GLY A 126 -2.29 6.58 16.03
CA GLY A 126 -2.14 7.77 15.24
C GLY A 126 -3.32 8.72 15.37
N LEU A 127 -3.00 10.03 15.38
CA LEU A 127 -3.97 11.11 15.32
C LEU A 127 -3.64 12.02 14.15
N THR A 128 -4.67 12.57 13.51
CA THR A 128 -4.53 13.48 12.37
C THR A 128 -5.51 14.63 12.54
N ALA A 129 -4.99 15.84 12.69
CA ALA A 129 -5.78 17.05 12.53
C ALA A 129 -6.02 17.32 11.04
N LYS A 130 -7.23 17.75 10.69
CA LYS A 130 -7.58 18.10 9.31
C LYS A 130 -8.31 19.43 9.22
N VAL A 131 -7.97 20.18 8.20
CA VAL A 131 -8.56 21.48 7.88
C VAL A 131 -9.02 21.45 6.45
N ARG A 132 -10.27 21.84 6.20
CA ARG A 132 -10.84 21.95 4.86
C ARG A 132 -11.24 23.40 4.60
N ALA A 133 -10.83 23.94 3.46
CA ALA A 133 -11.31 25.21 2.94
C ALA A 133 -11.64 25.02 1.46
N SER A 134 -12.87 25.30 1.06
CA SER A 134 -13.36 25.04 -0.31
C SER A 134 -13.11 23.59 -0.73
N LYS A 135 -12.39 23.34 -1.84
CA LYS A 135 -12.00 22.02 -2.34
C LYS A 135 -10.57 21.61 -1.92
N SER A 136 -9.99 22.30 -0.94
CA SER A 136 -8.64 22.05 -0.43
C SER A 136 -8.67 21.48 0.98
N THR A 137 -7.84 20.46 1.26
CA THR A 137 -7.73 19.81 2.57
C THR A 137 -6.27 19.68 2.99
N LEU A 138 -5.96 20.20 4.17
CA LEU A 138 -4.69 19.98 4.86
C LEU A 138 -4.89 18.95 5.97
N LYS A 139 -4.01 17.95 6.03
CA LYS A 139 -3.94 16.94 7.08
C LYS A 139 -2.57 16.98 7.75
N VAL A 140 -2.51 16.96 9.06
CA VAL A 140 -1.25 16.98 9.83
C VAL A 140 -1.34 15.95 10.96
N GLY A 141 -0.34 15.09 11.04
CA GLY A 141 -0.28 14.03 12.06
C GLY A 141 0.16 12.69 11.48
N THR A 142 -0.60 11.64 11.73
CA THR A 142 -0.36 10.28 11.23
C THR A 142 -1.11 10.06 9.93
N LEU A 143 -0.40 9.71 8.87
CA LEU A 143 -0.93 9.61 7.52
C LEU A 143 -0.68 8.22 6.92
N ILE A 144 -1.61 7.76 6.10
CA ILE A 144 -1.49 6.61 5.20
C ILE A 144 -1.60 7.15 3.79
N PHE A 145 -0.58 6.94 2.96
CA PHE A 145 -0.51 7.48 1.61
C PHE A 145 -0.91 6.45 0.55
N ARG A 146 -1.53 6.95 -0.52
CA ARG A 146 -1.88 6.17 -1.72
C ARG A 146 -1.74 7.06 -2.96
N ASN A 147 -0.51 7.43 -3.28
CA ASN A 147 -0.20 8.23 -4.46
C ASN A 147 1.10 7.78 -5.13
N GLN A 148 1.47 8.44 -6.23
CA GLN A 148 2.60 8.07 -7.08
C GLN A 148 3.96 8.23 -6.40
N MET A 149 4.08 9.11 -5.41
CA MET A 149 5.34 9.38 -4.72
C MET A 149 5.51 8.58 -3.43
N LEU A 150 4.39 8.20 -2.82
CA LEU A 150 4.39 7.48 -1.56
C LEU A 150 3.16 6.57 -1.46
N LEU A 151 3.37 5.28 -1.41
CA LEU A 151 2.32 4.28 -1.28
C LEU A 151 2.59 3.42 -0.05
N SER A 152 1.73 3.56 0.97
CA SER A 152 1.82 2.78 2.20
C SER A 152 1.52 1.31 1.93
N PRO A 153 2.45 0.38 2.18
CA PRO A 153 2.18 -1.05 2.07
C PRO A 153 1.05 -1.50 2.99
N ASP A 154 0.17 -2.33 2.47
CA ASP A 154 -0.94 -2.97 3.20
C ASP A 154 -0.99 -4.49 2.97
N GLY A 155 0.11 -5.07 2.58
CA GLY A 155 0.25 -6.51 2.32
C GLY A 155 0.60 -7.35 3.55
N ARG A 156 0.63 -6.76 4.74
CA ARG A 156 0.95 -7.41 6.03
C ARG A 156 -0.23 -7.32 6.99
N LEU A 157 0.01 -7.68 8.25
CA LEU A 157 -1.02 -7.71 9.29
C LEU A 157 -1.62 -6.31 9.57
N LEU A 158 -0.75 -5.32 9.71
CA LEU A 158 -1.10 -3.90 9.90
C LEU A 158 -0.42 -3.04 8.83
N PRO A 159 -1.09 -2.00 8.29
CA PRO A 159 -0.50 -1.12 7.28
C PRO A 159 0.63 -0.25 7.84
N GLN A 160 1.50 0.22 6.95
CA GLN A 160 2.50 1.23 7.24
C GLN A 160 1.84 2.61 7.43
N MET A 161 2.39 3.40 8.34
CA MET A 161 1.99 4.78 8.60
C MET A 161 3.17 5.74 8.51
N PHE A 162 2.90 7.01 8.28
CA PHE A 162 3.87 8.09 8.22
C PHE A 162 3.47 9.25 9.12
N LYS A 163 4.46 9.97 9.66
CA LYS A 163 4.25 11.19 10.41
C LYS A 163 4.61 12.40 9.56
N GLY A 164 3.69 13.37 9.46
CA GLY A 164 3.92 14.56 8.65
C GLY A 164 2.67 15.38 8.36
N GLY A 165 2.71 16.11 7.25
CA GLY A 165 1.58 16.88 6.75
C GLY A 165 1.36 16.66 5.25
N MET A 166 0.11 16.75 4.81
CA MET A 166 -0.30 16.61 3.41
C MET A 166 -1.37 17.64 3.08
N LEU A 167 -1.18 18.34 1.97
CA LEU A 167 -2.17 19.20 1.34
C LEU A 167 -2.65 18.56 0.05
N GLU A 168 -3.96 18.49 -0.12
CA GLU A 168 -4.61 18.14 -1.39
C GLU A 168 -5.53 19.30 -1.80
N SER A 169 -5.51 19.69 -3.07
CA SER A 169 -6.36 20.73 -3.62
C SER A 169 -6.97 20.31 -4.94
N ARG A 170 -8.28 20.58 -5.09
CA ARG A 170 -9.08 20.37 -6.31
C ARG A 170 -9.82 21.63 -6.74
N GLU A 171 -9.23 22.80 -6.49
CA GLU A 171 -9.83 24.09 -6.81
C GLU A 171 -9.97 24.32 -8.32
N ILE A 172 -9.08 23.70 -9.11
CA ILE A 172 -9.10 23.78 -10.57
C ILE A 172 -9.78 22.51 -11.10
N ASP A 173 -10.80 22.68 -11.92
CA ASP A 173 -11.53 21.56 -12.50
C ASP A 173 -10.62 20.66 -13.35
N GLY A 174 -10.71 19.35 -13.11
CA GLY A 174 -9.87 18.35 -13.74
C GLY A 174 -8.46 18.23 -13.16
N LEU A 175 -8.02 19.11 -12.25
CA LEU A 175 -6.69 19.07 -11.66
C LEU A 175 -6.76 18.73 -10.16
N THR A 176 -6.07 17.65 -9.77
CA THR A 176 -5.81 17.32 -8.38
C THR A 176 -4.34 17.61 -8.06
N LEU A 177 -4.08 18.56 -7.20
CA LEU A 177 -2.74 18.90 -6.70
C LEU A 177 -2.53 18.25 -5.34
N GLN A 178 -1.34 17.71 -5.10
CA GLN A 178 -0.94 17.15 -3.83
C GLN A 178 0.48 17.59 -3.46
N GLY A 179 0.68 17.84 -2.17
CA GLY A 179 2.00 18.10 -1.62
C GLY A 179 2.07 17.58 -0.19
N ALA A 180 3.20 16.99 0.19
CA ALA A 180 3.40 16.48 1.54
C ALA A 180 4.85 16.63 2.00
N LYS A 181 5.03 16.69 3.30
CA LYS A 181 6.33 16.53 3.97
C LYS A 181 6.14 15.54 5.11
N ILE A 182 6.92 14.46 5.10
CA ILE A 182 6.95 13.45 6.16
C ILE A 182 8.33 13.42 6.82
N THR A 183 8.38 13.05 8.10
CA THR A 183 9.61 13.02 8.90
C THR A 183 9.95 11.65 9.46
N ASN A 184 8.95 10.78 9.59
CA ASN A 184 9.12 9.43 10.14
C ASN A 184 8.18 8.46 9.45
N ALA A 185 8.57 7.21 9.44
CA ALA A 185 7.74 6.07 9.06
C ALA A 185 7.53 5.13 10.25
N MET A 186 6.43 4.41 10.26
CA MET A 186 6.19 3.28 11.14
C MET A 186 5.89 2.09 10.24
N SER A 187 6.89 1.25 10.03
CA SER A 187 6.82 0.10 9.12
C SER A 187 5.69 -0.86 9.49
N SER A 188 5.25 -1.70 8.55
CA SER A 188 4.16 -2.66 8.82
C SER A 188 4.41 -3.49 10.07
N PRO A 189 5.57 -4.17 10.28
CA PRO A 189 5.87 -4.92 11.49
C PRO A 189 6.59 -4.06 12.54
N SER A 190 6.10 -2.86 12.85
CA SER A 190 6.74 -1.99 13.84
C SER A 190 5.69 -1.27 14.67
N GLY A 191 5.98 -1.05 15.97
CA GLY A 191 5.20 -0.24 16.90
C GLY A 191 5.83 1.13 17.18
N HIS A 192 6.95 1.49 16.52
CA HIS A 192 7.67 2.75 16.77
C HIS A 192 7.95 3.53 15.50
N TRP A 193 8.15 4.84 15.69
CA TRP A 193 8.54 5.74 14.62
C TRP A 193 10.02 5.60 14.31
N GLU A 194 10.33 5.39 13.04
CA GLU A 194 11.66 5.18 12.48
C GLU A 194 12.04 6.35 11.58
N LYS A 195 13.34 6.57 11.41
CA LYS A 195 13.86 7.52 10.43
C LYS A 195 13.57 7.06 9.02
N LEU A 196 13.54 8.00 8.09
CA LEU A 196 13.34 7.71 6.68
C LEU A 196 14.66 7.25 6.06
N VAL A 197 14.62 6.06 5.46
CA VAL A 197 15.78 5.43 4.82
C VAL A 197 15.45 5.16 3.35
N ALA A 198 16.38 5.47 2.45
CA ALA A 198 16.25 5.07 1.06
C ALA A 198 16.43 3.55 0.93
N ASN A 199 15.44 2.88 0.38
CA ASN A 199 15.53 1.46 0.07
C ASN A 199 16.66 1.21 -0.92
N ARG A 200 17.37 0.09 -0.75
CA ARG A 200 18.49 -0.39 -1.56
C ARG A 200 19.80 0.39 -1.39
N PHE A 201 19.78 1.62 -0.85
CA PHE A 201 20.98 2.44 -0.66
C PHE A 201 21.40 2.60 0.80
N GLY A 202 20.46 2.50 1.75
CA GLY A 202 20.71 2.69 3.17
C GLY A 202 20.87 4.16 3.60
N GLY A 203 20.79 5.12 2.68
CA GLY A 203 20.88 6.55 2.99
C GLY A 203 19.72 7.02 3.84
N GLN A 204 20.00 7.77 4.90
CA GLN A 204 19.02 8.33 5.84
C GLN A 204 18.79 9.81 5.54
N GLY A 205 17.50 10.21 5.43
CA GLY A 205 17.09 11.61 5.34
C GLY A 205 16.20 12.01 6.52
N ASP A 206 16.26 13.28 6.91
CA ASP A 206 15.44 13.81 8.00
C ASP A 206 14.00 14.06 7.55
N SER A 207 13.77 14.24 6.26
CA SER A 207 12.43 14.37 5.69
C SER A 207 12.36 13.86 4.26
N PHE A 208 11.15 13.38 3.88
CA PHE A 208 10.77 13.19 2.49
C PHE A 208 9.67 14.17 2.16
N ALA A 209 9.90 15.02 1.16
CA ALA A 209 8.90 15.94 0.66
C ALA A 209 8.54 15.60 -0.79
N PHE A 210 7.27 15.73 -1.14
CA PHE A 210 6.84 15.60 -2.52
C PHE A 210 5.74 16.61 -2.85
N TYR A 211 5.62 16.93 -4.13
CA TYR A 211 4.51 17.69 -4.68
C TYR A 211 4.29 17.30 -6.15
N GLY A 212 3.09 17.51 -6.62
CA GLY A 212 2.72 17.21 -7.98
C GLY A 212 1.21 17.25 -8.17
N GLY A 213 0.77 16.77 -9.32
CA GLY A 213 -0.65 16.70 -9.61
C GLY A 213 -0.98 15.82 -10.79
N ASP A 214 -2.23 15.40 -10.81
CA ASP A 214 -2.86 14.65 -11.88
C ASP A 214 -3.92 15.53 -12.55
N TYR A 215 -3.84 15.66 -13.87
CA TYR A 215 -4.76 16.43 -14.69
C TYR A 215 -5.59 15.52 -15.59
N ALA A 216 -6.90 15.54 -15.42
CA ALA A 216 -7.85 14.89 -16.30
C ALA A 216 -8.00 15.73 -17.59
N LEU A 217 -7.19 15.42 -18.60
CA LEU A 217 -7.23 16.11 -19.90
C LEU A 217 -8.63 16.00 -20.55
N ASN A 218 -9.26 14.86 -20.36
CA ASN A 218 -10.64 14.58 -20.72
C ASN A 218 -11.15 13.39 -19.88
N LYS A 219 -12.37 12.86 -20.16
CA LYS A 219 -12.96 11.72 -19.44
C LYS A 219 -12.17 10.41 -19.58
N GLN A 220 -11.29 10.31 -20.55
CA GLN A 220 -10.54 9.10 -20.88
C GLN A 220 -9.07 9.18 -20.50
N THR A 221 -8.50 10.38 -20.46
CA THR A 221 -7.05 10.60 -20.37
C THR A 221 -6.69 11.41 -19.14
N THR A 222 -5.79 10.87 -18.33
CA THR A 222 -5.18 11.55 -17.18
C THR A 222 -3.68 11.64 -17.38
N LEU A 223 -3.09 12.78 -17.09
CA LEU A 223 -1.65 13.03 -17.10
C LEU A 223 -1.22 13.41 -15.69
N GLY A 224 -0.08 12.91 -15.23
CA GLY A 224 0.47 13.24 -13.92
C GLY A 224 1.93 13.65 -14.00
N LEU A 225 2.30 14.65 -13.18
CA LEU A 225 3.68 15.08 -12.97
C LEU A 225 3.91 15.27 -11.48
N HIS A 226 4.96 14.64 -10.97
CA HIS A 226 5.28 14.65 -9.55
C HIS A 226 6.79 14.77 -9.34
N TYR A 227 7.17 15.41 -8.25
CA TYR A 227 8.54 15.51 -7.76
C TYR A 227 8.57 15.10 -6.31
N GLY A 228 9.60 14.35 -5.91
CA GLY A 228 9.84 13.97 -4.53
C GLY A 228 11.32 13.99 -4.21
N LYS A 229 11.63 14.20 -2.92
CA LYS A 229 12.99 14.34 -2.44
C LYS A 229 13.13 13.77 -1.04
N LEU A 230 14.02 12.78 -0.87
CA LEU A 230 14.56 12.38 0.43
C LEU A 230 15.77 13.24 0.70
N GLU A 231 15.64 14.15 1.67
CA GLU A 231 16.61 15.19 1.99
C GLU A 231 18.00 14.60 2.24
N GLY A 232 18.98 15.12 1.51
CA GLY A 232 20.37 14.69 1.60
C GLY A 232 20.71 13.35 0.91
N VAL A 233 19.75 12.67 0.25
CA VAL A 233 19.95 11.35 -0.33
C VAL A 233 19.61 11.33 -1.82
N TYR A 234 18.34 11.51 -2.20
CA TYR A 234 17.91 11.48 -3.59
C TYR A 234 16.73 12.39 -3.88
N GLN A 235 16.60 12.78 -5.13
CA GLN A 235 15.43 13.42 -5.69
C GLN A 235 14.91 12.63 -6.90
N GLN A 236 13.60 12.70 -7.12
CA GLN A 236 12.92 11.91 -8.14
C GLN A 236 11.83 12.70 -8.84
N TYR A 237 11.82 12.67 -10.16
CA TYR A 237 10.75 13.19 -11.02
C TYR A 237 9.97 12.02 -11.57
N VAL A 238 8.65 12.09 -11.50
CA VAL A 238 7.74 11.07 -12.02
C VAL A 238 6.76 11.69 -12.97
N ALA A 239 6.62 11.11 -14.17
CA ALA A 239 5.60 11.46 -15.14
C ALA A 239 4.76 10.21 -15.45
N ASN A 240 3.45 10.35 -15.52
CA ASN A 240 2.56 9.27 -15.88
C ASN A 240 1.45 9.73 -16.81
N ALA A 241 0.99 8.82 -17.66
CA ALA A 241 -0.18 8.99 -18.49
C ALA A 241 -1.05 7.73 -18.40
N GLY A 242 -2.35 7.91 -18.24
CA GLY A 242 -3.35 6.86 -18.28
C GLY A 242 -4.43 7.20 -19.28
N ASN A 243 -4.87 6.21 -20.07
CA ASN A 243 -5.96 6.36 -21.01
C ASN A 243 -6.89 5.15 -20.95
N VAL A 244 -8.20 5.37 -21.02
CA VAL A 244 -9.21 4.31 -21.10
C VAL A 244 -10.10 4.59 -22.29
N VAL A 245 -10.03 3.74 -23.32
CA VAL A 245 -10.89 3.80 -24.51
C VAL A 245 -11.99 2.78 -24.36
N GLN A 246 -13.25 3.22 -24.29
CA GLN A 246 -14.42 2.35 -24.36
C GLN A 246 -14.67 2.01 -25.83
N LEU A 247 -14.64 0.72 -26.17
CA LEU A 247 -14.89 0.23 -27.53
C LEU A 247 -16.39 -0.02 -27.77
N ASN A 248 -17.06 -0.56 -26.75
CA ASN A 248 -18.50 -0.82 -26.71
C ASN A 248 -18.95 -0.94 -25.23
N GLU A 249 -20.16 -1.41 -24.96
CA GLU A 249 -20.71 -1.51 -23.59
C GLU A 249 -19.91 -2.44 -22.67
N THR A 250 -19.26 -3.47 -23.21
CA THR A 250 -18.54 -4.50 -22.46
C THR A 250 -17.03 -4.43 -22.60
N ASP A 251 -16.53 -3.80 -23.69
CA ASP A 251 -15.13 -3.88 -24.08
C ASP A 251 -14.42 -2.54 -23.93
N SER A 252 -13.25 -2.55 -23.34
CA SER A 252 -12.40 -1.37 -23.19
C SER A 252 -10.92 -1.72 -23.27
N ILE A 253 -10.12 -0.73 -23.67
CA ILE A 253 -8.67 -0.79 -23.63
C ILE A 253 -8.19 0.27 -22.62
N LYS A 254 -7.44 -0.15 -21.61
CA LYS A 254 -6.70 0.72 -20.69
C LYS A 254 -5.23 0.70 -21.06
N SER A 255 -4.62 1.87 -21.21
CA SER A 255 -3.19 2.05 -21.44
C SER A 255 -2.59 2.89 -20.33
N GLU A 256 -1.42 2.51 -19.83
CA GLU A 256 -0.66 3.22 -18.79
C GLU A 256 0.79 3.35 -19.23
N ILE A 257 1.35 4.55 -19.03
CA ILE A 257 2.79 4.82 -19.22
C ILE A 257 3.28 5.49 -17.95
N ARG A 258 4.46 5.10 -17.47
CA ARG A 258 5.15 5.68 -16.32
C ARG A 258 6.60 5.92 -16.67
N PHE A 259 7.10 7.06 -16.26
CA PHE A 259 8.52 7.42 -16.36
C PHE A 259 8.96 8.02 -15.04
N ALA A 260 10.13 7.63 -14.57
CA ALA A 260 10.77 8.26 -13.43
C ALA A 260 12.25 8.50 -13.70
N LYS A 261 12.78 9.61 -13.19
CA LYS A 261 14.21 9.92 -13.17
C LYS A 261 14.62 10.25 -11.75
N SER A 262 15.60 9.54 -11.24
CA SER A 262 16.16 9.73 -9.90
C SER A 262 17.62 10.12 -9.99
N THR A 263 18.00 11.13 -9.21
CA THR A 263 19.38 11.59 -9.06
C THR A 263 19.68 11.82 -7.58
N GLU A 264 20.93 12.03 -7.25
CA GLU A 264 21.35 12.37 -5.90
C GLU A 264 20.74 13.70 -5.42
N ASP A 265 20.57 13.81 -4.09
CA ASP A 265 20.38 15.06 -3.34
C ASP A 265 21.43 15.12 -2.23
N GLY A 266 22.27 16.16 -2.27
CA GLY A 266 23.39 16.29 -1.35
C GLY A 266 24.59 15.40 -1.67
N ASN A 267 25.34 15.00 -0.63
CA ASN A 267 26.65 14.35 -0.77
C ASN A 267 26.67 12.89 -0.30
N TYR A 268 25.52 12.24 -0.14
CA TYR A 268 25.50 10.85 0.35
C TYR A 268 26.21 9.90 -0.61
N ARG A 269 25.80 9.89 -1.87
CA ARG A 269 26.44 9.18 -3.00
C ARG A 269 25.85 9.67 -4.32
N ALA A 270 26.56 9.47 -5.43
CA ALA A 270 25.95 9.63 -6.75
C ALA A 270 24.80 8.63 -6.95
N ILE A 271 23.74 9.05 -7.59
CA ILE A 271 22.55 8.23 -7.90
C ILE A 271 22.13 8.56 -9.34
N ASP A 272 22.06 7.54 -10.17
CA ASP A 272 21.49 7.63 -11.52
C ASP A 272 20.56 6.44 -11.79
N ASN A 273 19.26 6.72 -11.89
CA ASN A 273 18.26 5.75 -12.30
C ASN A 273 17.19 6.42 -13.17
N LYS A 274 16.83 5.76 -14.24
CA LYS A 274 15.68 6.09 -15.09
C LYS A 274 14.82 4.86 -15.23
N ALA A 275 13.57 4.94 -14.80
CA ALA A 275 12.60 3.88 -14.93
C ALA A 275 11.57 4.25 -16.01
N PHE A 276 11.29 3.32 -16.90
CA PHE A 276 10.21 3.41 -17.87
C PHE A 276 9.30 2.20 -17.73
N GLY A 277 7.99 2.40 -17.79
CA GLY A 277 7.01 1.32 -17.79
C GLY A 277 5.85 1.65 -18.71
N ALA A 278 5.34 0.64 -19.42
CA ALA A 278 4.12 0.72 -20.24
C ALA A 278 3.28 -0.55 -20.03
N MET A 279 1.97 -0.40 -19.95
CA MET A 279 1.03 -1.51 -19.81
C MET A 279 -0.24 -1.25 -20.60
N VAL A 280 -0.72 -2.28 -21.29
CA VAL A 280 -2.01 -2.27 -21.99
C VAL A 280 -2.86 -3.38 -21.41
N THR A 281 -4.12 -3.10 -21.10
CA THR A 281 -5.10 -4.06 -20.60
C THR A 281 -6.36 -3.98 -21.45
N TYR A 282 -6.72 -5.09 -22.08
CA TYR A 282 -7.99 -5.28 -22.77
C TYR A 282 -8.99 -5.92 -21.80
N ARG A 283 -10.18 -5.34 -21.72
CA ARG A 283 -11.30 -5.87 -20.94
C ARG A 283 -12.45 -6.23 -21.84
N SER A 284 -13.06 -7.40 -21.57
CA SER A 284 -14.27 -7.86 -22.28
C SER A 284 -15.13 -8.67 -21.31
N GLY A 285 -16.32 -8.17 -20.98
CA GLY A 285 -17.17 -8.76 -19.96
C GLY A 285 -16.43 -8.89 -18.61
N GLY A 286 -16.37 -10.13 -18.08
CA GLY A 286 -15.65 -10.42 -16.84
C GLY A 286 -14.13 -10.57 -17.00
N HIS A 287 -13.60 -10.63 -18.22
CA HIS A 287 -12.19 -10.90 -18.51
C HIS A 287 -11.38 -9.62 -18.61
N SER A 288 -10.11 -9.65 -18.12
CA SER A 288 -9.12 -8.63 -18.37
C SER A 288 -7.79 -9.29 -18.73
N LEU A 289 -7.20 -8.91 -19.86
CA LEU A 289 -5.90 -9.40 -20.35
C LEU A 289 -4.93 -8.22 -20.41
N GLY A 290 -3.84 -8.29 -19.67
CA GLY A 290 -2.81 -7.25 -19.57
C GLY A 290 -1.45 -7.72 -20.08
N ALA A 291 -0.75 -6.84 -20.79
CA ALA A 291 0.65 -6.99 -21.15
C ALA A 291 1.42 -5.74 -20.73
N GLY A 292 2.54 -5.93 -20.03
CA GLY A 292 3.36 -4.85 -19.47
C GLY A 292 4.83 -5.00 -19.81
N TYR A 293 5.51 -3.89 -19.89
CA TYR A 293 6.97 -3.77 -20.04
C TYR A 293 7.51 -2.73 -19.06
N GLN A 294 8.63 -3.02 -18.43
CA GLN A 294 9.36 -2.09 -17.57
C GLN A 294 10.85 -2.20 -17.81
N LYS A 295 11.55 -1.07 -17.77
CA LYS A 295 12.99 -1.00 -17.94
C LYS A 295 13.62 0.00 -16.99
N MET A 296 14.69 -0.44 -16.34
CA MET A 296 15.60 0.40 -15.57
C MET A 296 16.83 0.73 -16.43
N ASN A 297 17.34 1.95 -16.33
CA ASN A 297 18.60 2.38 -16.94
C ASN A 297 19.34 3.25 -15.94
N GLY A 298 20.67 3.14 -15.90
CA GLY A 298 21.56 3.87 -15.01
C GLY A 298 22.38 2.95 -14.14
N ASP A 299 23.17 3.54 -13.26
CA ASP A 299 24.15 2.81 -12.45
C ASP A 299 23.57 2.35 -11.10
N ASP A 300 22.30 2.67 -10.82
CA ASP A 300 21.65 2.38 -9.55
C ASP A 300 20.27 1.73 -9.75
N PRO A 301 19.79 0.91 -8.75
CA PRO A 301 18.42 0.43 -8.74
C PRO A 301 17.44 1.58 -8.45
N PHE A 302 16.16 1.36 -8.71
CA PHE A 302 15.12 2.37 -8.47
C PHE A 302 15.00 2.72 -6.97
N PRO A 303 15.15 4.00 -6.58
CA PRO A 303 15.02 4.43 -5.20
C PRO A 303 13.55 4.60 -4.78
N TYR A 304 13.26 4.21 -3.55
CA TYR A 304 12.00 4.54 -2.84
C TYR A 304 12.28 4.62 -1.33
N VAL A 305 11.38 5.21 -0.56
CA VAL A 305 11.65 5.58 0.83
C VAL A 305 10.94 4.66 1.82
N ALA A 306 11.64 4.30 2.90
CA ALA A 306 11.08 3.69 4.12
C ALA A 306 10.22 2.43 3.88
N ASN A 307 10.62 1.57 2.93
CA ASN A 307 9.88 0.38 2.52
C ASN A 307 8.44 0.66 2.04
N SER A 308 8.16 1.87 1.55
CA SER A 308 6.92 2.13 0.80
C SER A 308 6.88 1.32 -0.50
N ASP A 309 5.70 1.07 -1.03
CA ASP A 309 5.58 0.38 -2.32
C ASP A 309 6.02 1.33 -3.46
N PRO A 310 6.93 0.93 -4.36
CA PRO A 310 7.36 1.77 -5.47
C PRO A 310 6.25 1.92 -6.53
N TYR A 311 6.14 3.11 -7.14
CA TYR A 311 5.19 3.36 -8.21
C TYR A 311 5.70 2.81 -9.55
N LEU A 312 5.83 1.49 -9.64
CA LEU A 312 6.29 0.74 -10.81
C LEU A 312 5.17 -0.17 -11.35
N LEU A 313 5.19 -0.47 -12.66
CA LEU A 313 4.18 -1.34 -13.28
C LEU A 313 4.39 -2.81 -12.95
N ASN A 314 5.65 -3.23 -12.86
CA ASN A 314 6.04 -4.59 -12.54
C ASN A 314 6.40 -4.79 -11.06
N PHE A 315 5.99 -3.86 -10.17
CA PHE A 315 5.94 -4.13 -8.74
C PHE A 315 4.82 -5.13 -8.46
N VAL A 316 5.19 -6.28 -7.90
CA VAL A 316 4.31 -7.43 -7.79
C VAL A 316 4.20 -7.91 -6.34
N MET A 317 4.01 -9.18 -6.05
CA MET A 317 3.74 -9.65 -4.70
C MET A 317 4.98 -9.66 -3.83
N ILE A 318 6.14 -9.98 -4.44
CA ILE A 318 7.43 -10.15 -3.77
C ILE A 318 8.47 -9.23 -4.40
N ASN A 319 8.67 -9.31 -5.73
CA ASN A 319 9.70 -8.57 -6.44
C ASN A 319 9.17 -7.23 -6.97
N ASP A 320 10.06 -6.28 -7.17
CA ASP A 320 9.78 -4.97 -7.75
C ASP A 320 10.33 -4.80 -9.18
N PHE A 321 11.15 -5.77 -9.64
CA PHE A 321 11.80 -5.73 -10.95
C PHE A 321 12.48 -4.38 -11.23
N ALA A 322 13.18 -3.89 -10.23
CA ALA A 322 13.72 -2.53 -10.16
C ALA A 322 15.24 -2.51 -9.98
N ASN A 323 15.92 -3.58 -10.39
CA ASN A 323 17.38 -3.72 -10.31
C ASN A 323 18.08 -2.91 -11.41
N ILE A 324 19.41 -2.74 -11.28
CA ILE A 324 20.22 -2.00 -12.25
C ILE A 324 20.07 -2.61 -13.64
N ASN A 325 19.71 -1.79 -14.63
CA ASN A 325 19.54 -2.12 -16.05
C ASN A 325 18.49 -3.20 -16.38
N GLU A 326 17.74 -3.66 -15.39
CA GLU A 326 16.73 -4.70 -15.55
C GLU A 326 15.66 -4.33 -16.57
N LYS A 327 15.32 -5.30 -17.43
CA LYS A 327 14.20 -5.27 -18.36
C LYS A 327 13.22 -6.35 -17.96
N SER A 328 11.96 -5.99 -17.74
CA SER A 328 10.95 -6.96 -17.33
C SER A 328 9.68 -6.89 -18.16
N TRP A 329 9.08 -8.05 -18.38
CA TRP A 329 7.83 -8.25 -19.11
C TRP A 329 6.80 -8.86 -18.19
N GLN A 330 5.56 -8.40 -18.34
CA GLN A 330 4.42 -8.90 -17.58
C GLN A 330 3.31 -9.38 -18.50
N ALA A 331 2.76 -10.56 -18.19
CA ALA A 331 1.47 -11.01 -18.68
C ALA A 331 0.53 -11.17 -17.48
N ARG A 332 -0.69 -10.66 -17.60
CA ARG A 332 -1.70 -10.68 -16.53
C ARG A 332 -3.06 -11.04 -17.07
N TYR A 333 -3.78 -11.86 -16.31
CA TYR A 333 -5.17 -12.21 -16.54
C TYR A 333 -5.96 -12.00 -15.25
N ASP A 334 -7.10 -11.31 -15.35
CA ASP A 334 -8.06 -11.20 -14.26
C ASP A 334 -9.43 -11.66 -14.75
N TYR A 335 -10.20 -12.29 -13.86
CA TYR A 335 -11.58 -12.68 -14.12
C TYR A 335 -12.49 -12.27 -12.96
N ASP A 336 -13.54 -11.51 -13.29
CA ASP A 336 -14.63 -11.18 -12.36
C ASP A 336 -15.78 -12.16 -12.60
N PHE A 337 -15.99 -13.04 -11.63
CA PHE A 337 -17.01 -14.08 -11.71
C PHE A 337 -18.45 -13.54 -11.58
N ALA A 338 -18.63 -12.23 -11.33
CA ALA A 338 -19.96 -11.62 -11.43
C ALA A 338 -20.56 -11.83 -12.83
N ALA A 339 -19.72 -11.83 -13.88
CA ALA A 339 -20.12 -12.16 -15.24
C ALA A 339 -20.61 -13.62 -15.41
N ALA A 340 -20.20 -14.53 -14.51
CA ALA A 340 -20.64 -15.92 -14.45
C ALA A 340 -21.71 -16.17 -13.36
N GLY A 341 -22.31 -15.09 -12.79
CA GLY A 341 -23.35 -15.21 -11.77
C GLY A 341 -22.85 -15.44 -10.35
N ILE A 342 -21.54 -15.26 -10.07
CA ILE A 342 -20.93 -15.38 -8.75
C ILE A 342 -20.31 -14.03 -8.34
N PRO A 343 -21.15 -13.03 -7.98
CA PRO A 343 -20.65 -11.72 -7.60
C PRO A 343 -19.80 -11.80 -6.33
N GLY A 344 -18.69 -11.04 -6.34
CA GLY A 344 -17.73 -11.00 -5.23
C GLY A 344 -16.58 -12.01 -5.35
N LEU A 345 -16.65 -13.01 -6.24
CA LEU A 345 -15.53 -13.89 -6.56
C LEU A 345 -14.68 -13.27 -7.67
N SER A 346 -13.36 -13.26 -7.46
CA SER A 346 -12.38 -12.80 -8.46
C SER A 346 -11.15 -13.70 -8.47
N LEU A 347 -10.53 -13.80 -9.65
CA LEU A 347 -9.25 -14.47 -9.89
C LEU A 347 -8.30 -13.49 -10.55
N MET A 348 -7.03 -13.48 -10.14
CA MET A 348 -5.91 -12.88 -10.86
C MET A 348 -4.81 -13.91 -11.01
N ALA A 349 -4.27 -14.02 -12.22
CA ALA A 349 -3.03 -14.74 -12.52
C ALA A 349 -2.07 -13.79 -13.23
N ARG A 350 -0.80 -13.77 -12.80
CA ARG A 350 0.22 -12.89 -13.35
C ARG A 350 1.55 -13.63 -13.43
N TYR A 351 2.29 -13.34 -14.49
CA TYR A 351 3.67 -13.78 -14.67
C TYR A 351 4.52 -12.58 -15.07
N VAL A 352 5.61 -12.38 -14.37
CA VAL A 352 6.61 -11.35 -14.67
C VAL A 352 7.97 -12.02 -14.80
N THR A 353 8.73 -11.65 -15.81
CA THR A 353 10.13 -12.09 -15.99
C THR A 353 11.01 -10.88 -16.23
N GLY A 354 12.14 -10.83 -15.54
CA GLY A 354 13.19 -9.81 -15.65
C GLY A 354 14.51 -10.42 -16.07
N ASP A 355 15.22 -9.71 -16.93
CA ASP A 355 16.54 -10.06 -17.40
C ASP A 355 17.45 -8.83 -17.44
N ASP A 356 18.73 -9.02 -17.83
CA ASP A 356 19.77 -7.99 -17.91
C ASP A 356 20.09 -7.29 -16.57
N VAL A 357 19.77 -7.92 -15.43
CA VAL A 357 20.13 -7.37 -14.11
C VAL A 357 21.65 -7.32 -14.00
N GLN A 358 22.19 -6.12 -13.87
CA GLN A 358 23.63 -5.94 -13.69
C GLN A 358 24.04 -6.29 -12.25
N LEU A 359 24.80 -7.38 -12.09
CA LEU A 359 25.28 -7.83 -10.80
C LEU A 359 26.66 -7.24 -10.47
N ALA A 360 26.97 -7.14 -9.17
CA ALA A 360 28.24 -6.60 -8.69
C ALA A 360 29.49 -7.38 -9.21
N ASN A 361 29.34 -8.64 -9.60
CA ASN A 361 30.38 -9.47 -10.17
C ASN A 361 30.56 -9.29 -11.70
N GLY A 362 29.86 -8.34 -12.31
CA GLY A 362 29.90 -8.05 -13.76
C GLY A 362 29.10 -9.01 -14.63
N LYS A 363 28.37 -9.97 -14.04
CA LYS A 363 27.48 -10.88 -14.78
C LYS A 363 26.08 -10.29 -14.86
N ASN A 364 25.30 -10.74 -15.84
CA ASN A 364 23.87 -10.47 -15.92
C ASN A 364 23.08 -11.52 -15.12
N GLY A 365 22.13 -11.05 -14.36
CA GLY A 365 21.16 -11.88 -13.65
C GLY A 365 19.78 -11.84 -14.30
N GLY A 366 18.94 -12.77 -13.91
CA GLY A 366 17.53 -12.81 -14.28
C GLY A 366 16.68 -13.38 -13.16
N GLU A 367 15.42 -12.96 -13.13
CA GLU A 367 14.45 -13.41 -12.16
C GLU A 367 13.05 -13.48 -12.78
N TRP A 368 12.18 -14.25 -12.16
CA TRP A 368 10.78 -14.25 -12.54
C TRP A 368 9.88 -14.51 -11.33
N GLU A 369 8.65 -14.02 -11.43
CA GLU A 369 7.61 -14.22 -10.43
C GLU A 369 6.29 -14.59 -11.10
N ARG A 370 5.61 -15.59 -10.55
CA ARG A 370 4.25 -15.97 -10.90
C ARG A 370 3.36 -15.77 -9.70
N ASP A 371 2.30 -14.99 -9.86
CA ASP A 371 1.29 -14.74 -8.83
C ASP A 371 -0.06 -15.33 -9.20
N THR A 372 -0.73 -15.85 -8.19
CA THR A 372 -2.15 -16.21 -8.25
C THR A 372 -2.86 -15.62 -7.04
N ASP A 373 -4.01 -15.02 -7.26
CA ASP A 373 -4.81 -14.36 -6.23
C ASP A 373 -6.28 -14.70 -6.46
N ILE A 374 -6.91 -15.38 -5.49
CA ILE A 374 -8.33 -15.70 -5.50
C ILE A 374 -8.96 -15.00 -4.31
N ALA A 375 -9.97 -14.19 -4.55
CA ALA A 375 -10.67 -13.47 -3.50
C ALA A 375 -12.18 -13.63 -3.63
N TYR A 376 -12.84 -13.76 -2.49
CA TYR A 376 -14.28 -13.77 -2.38
C TYR A 376 -14.74 -12.78 -1.32
N ALA A 377 -15.58 -11.83 -1.70
CA ALA A 377 -16.23 -10.87 -0.81
C ALA A 377 -17.73 -11.19 -0.70
N PHE A 378 -18.21 -11.45 0.51
CA PHE A 378 -19.63 -11.73 0.76
C PHE A 378 -20.49 -10.50 0.49
N GLN A 379 -21.46 -10.63 -0.41
CA GLN A 379 -22.24 -9.50 -0.93
C GLN A 379 -23.43 -9.12 -0.02
N GLY A 380 -23.89 -10.02 0.83
CA GLY A 380 -25.07 -9.80 1.67
C GLY A 380 -25.16 -10.75 2.86
N GLY A 381 -26.30 -10.66 3.59
CA GLY A 381 -26.58 -11.47 4.77
C GLY A 381 -25.67 -11.15 5.97
N PRO A 382 -25.61 -12.06 6.97
CA PRO A 382 -24.81 -11.85 8.19
C PRO A 382 -23.30 -11.74 7.95
N LEU A 383 -22.82 -12.24 6.79
CA LEU A 383 -21.42 -12.22 6.42
C LEU A 383 -21.04 -11.05 5.48
N LYS A 384 -21.95 -10.12 5.22
CA LYS A 384 -21.62 -8.90 4.47
C LYS A 384 -20.40 -8.23 5.10
N ASN A 385 -19.47 -7.73 4.29
CA ASN A 385 -18.16 -7.18 4.67
C ASN A 385 -17.10 -8.21 5.13
N LEU A 386 -17.40 -9.51 5.12
CA LEU A 386 -16.38 -10.55 5.23
C LEU A 386 -15.76 -10.80 3.85
N SER A 387 -14.44 -10.94 3.79
CA SER A 387 -13.72 -11.38 2.60
C SER A 387 -12.73 -12.48 2.94
N LEU A 388 -12.55 -13.40 2.00
CA LEU A 388 -11.56 -14.46 2.03
C LEU A 388 -10.65 -14.27 0.83
N ARG A 389 -9.34 -14.39 1.03
CA ARG A 389 -8.36 -14.22 -0.03
C ARG A 389 -7.22 -15.22 0.12
N LEU A 390 -6.96 -15.95 -0.95
CA LEU A 390 -5.83 -16.86 -1.08
C LEU A 390 -4.85 -16.28 -2.10
N ARG A 391 -3.60 -16.12 -1.71
CA ARG A 391 -2.53 -15.62 -2.57
C ARG A 391 -1.40 -16.65 -2.62
N ASN A 392 -0.88 -16.88 -3.80
CA ASN A 392 0.31 -17.68 -4.04
C ASN A 392 1.26 -16.89 -4.92
N ALA A 393 2.54 -16.88 -4.57
CA ALA A 393 3.62 -16.37 -5.40
C ALA A 393 4.72 -17.41 -5.51
N THR A 394 5.32 -17.54 -6.68
CA THR A 394 6.51 -18.35 -6.95
C THR A 394 7.58 -17.46 -7.55
N VAL A 395 8.73 -17.38 -6.88
CA VAL A 395 9.89 -16.60 -7.34
C VAL A 395 11.06 -17.53 -7.64
N ARG A 396 11.74 -17.28 -8.74
CA ARG A 396 13.04 -17.89 -9.06
C ARG A 396 13.98 -16.80 -9.53
N SER A 397 15.23 -16.84 -9.03
CA SER A 397 16.21 -15.81 -9.27
C SER A 397 17.61 -16.40 -9.37
N SER A 398 18.41 -15.94 -10.33
CA SER A 398 19.81 -16.33 -10.44
C SER A 398 20.73 -15.60 -9.43
N PHE A 399 20.21 -14.64 -8.66
CA PHE A 399 20.97 -13.80 -7.74
C PHE A 399 20.26 -13.56 -6.39
N GLY A 400 19.00 -13.88 -6.27
CA GLY A 400 18.18 -13.74 -5.06
C GLY A 400 17.72 -15.09 -4.52
N ASN A 401 16.63 -15.06 -3.74
CA ASN A 401 16.06 -16.28 -3.20
C ASN A 401 15.11 -16.94 -4.20
N ASP A 402 15.20 -18.26 -4.33
CA ASP A 402 14.13 -19.08 -4.89
C ASP A 402 13.13 -19.37 -3.79
N LEU A 403 11.87 -19.00 -3.96
CA LEU A 403 10.87 -19.21 -2.92
C LEU A 403 9.46 -19.39 -3.49
N ASP A 404 8.64 -20.09 -2.71
CA ASP A 404 7.19 -20.18 -2.89
C ASP A 404 6.51 -19.55 -1.67
N GLU A 405 5.57 -18.66 -1.91
CA GLU A 405 4.87 -17.94 -0.86
C GLU A 405 3.36 -18.18 -0.94
N ASN A 406 2.73 -18.42 0.22
CA ASN A 406 1.29 -18.57 0.34
C ASN A 406 0.78 -17.66 1.45
N ARG A 407 -0.33 -16.96 1.19
CA ARG A 407 -1.06 -16.16 2.18
C ARG A 407 -2.52 -16.54 2.17
N LEU A 408 -3.07 -16.83 3.34
CA LEU A 408 -4.51 -16.92 3.56
C LEU A 408 -4.94 -15.71 4.40
N ILE A 409 -5.84 -14.91 3.87
CA ILE A 409 -6.30 -13.67 4.49
C ILE A 409 -7.80 -13.76 4.68
N ILE A 410 -8.25 -13.58 5.92
CA ILE A 410 -9.66 -13.43 6.26
C ILE A 410 -9.82 -12.03 6.84
N GLN A 411 -10.66 -11.21 6.24
CA GLN A 411 -10.86 -9.84 6.67
C GLN A 411 -12.35 -9.56 6.86
N TYR A 412 -12.67 -8.94 7.99
CA TYR A 412 -14.03 -8.52 8.31
C TYR A 412 -14.05 -7.08 8.80
N THR A 413 -14.87 -6.25 8.18
CA THR A 413 -15.01 -4.84 8.57
C THR A 413 -16.36 -4.62 9.22
N ILE A 414 -16.34 -4.15 10.46
CA ILE A 414 -17.51 -3.84 11.28
C ILE A 414 -17.69 -2.33 11.29
N PRO A 415 -18.72 -1.78 10.64
CA PRO A 415 -19.07 -0.38 10.82
C PRO A 415 -19.59 -0.18 12.25
N LEU A 416 -19.07 0.83 12.94
CA LEU A 416 -19.45 1.17 14.32
C LEU A 416 -20.43 2.34 14.36
N ILE A 417 -20.21 3.34 13.50
CA ILE A 417 -21.07 4.50 13.24
C ILE A 417 -20.99 4.89 11.76
#